data_84035b14cc3d5e693d88f9111c60aadd
#
_entry.id   84035b14cc3d5e693d88f9111c60aadd
#
_cell.length_a   1.000
_cell.length_b   1.000
_cell.length_c   1.000
_cell.angle_alpha   90.00
_cell.angle_beta   90.00
_cell.angle_gamma   90.00
#
_symmetry.space_group_name_H-M   'P 1'
#
loop_
_entity.id
_entity.type
_entity.pdbx_description
1 polymer ?
#
loop_
_entity_poly.entity_id
_entity_poly.type
_entity_poly.pdbx_seq_one_letter_code
_entity_poly.pdbx_strand_id
1 'polypeptide(L)'
;MGTAFVFDPEASYGRVRQIRERNEMPAGVHLLASVTGPWKNVVIVDYQGLGQLATFVDGLGGENGSDDPPTATVIGTASKVKRSVYKDHMAFVRIDLRGDADPMGLLGEIQGTIGSEEADAVIGDFDIFACAVADDEDGLTETILAIRGINGVKRTVSLRVIDYVSESSDAPDGHKVPS
;
A
#
# COMPACT_ATOMS: atom_id res chain seq x y z
N MET A 1 -10.38 4.88 -14.75
CA MET A 1 -9.56 3.86 -14.07
C MET A 1 -9.07 4.50 -12.78
N GLY A 2 -9.30 3.87 -11.66
CA GLY A 2 -8.88 4.35 -10.33
C GLY A 2 -8.04 3.29 -9.64
N THR A 3 -7.30 3.68 -8.62
CA THR A 3 -6.53 2.78 -7.76
C THR A 3 -7.03 2.89 -6.33
N ALA A 4 -7.06 1.78 -5.62
CA ALA A 4 -7.42 1.72 -4.22
C ALA A 4 -6.44 0.84 -3.43
N PHE A 5 -6.28 1.18 -2.15
CA PHE A 5 -5.59 0.39 -1.15
C PHE A 5 -6.63 -0.25 -0.24
N VAL A 6 -6.62 -1.57 -0.14
CA VAL A 6 -7.54 -2.33 0.70
C VAL A 6 -6.75 -3.01 1.81
N PHE A 7 -7.18 -2.78 3.05
CA PHE A 7 -6.50 -3.28 4.25
C PHE A 7 -7.31 -4.43 4.84
N ASP A 8 -6.82 -5.65 4.65
CA ASP A 8 -7.53 -6.86 5.06
C ASP A 8 -7.06 -7.31 6.46
N PRO A 9 -7.94 -7.25 7.48
CA PRO A 9 -7.58 -7.61 8.84
C PRO A 9 -7.60 -9.12 9.08
N GLU A 10 -8.32 -9.89 8.26
CA GLU A 10 -8.66 -11.30 8.56
C GLU A 10 -7.89 -12.31 7.72
N ALA A 11 -7.37 -11.91 6.55
CA ALA A 11 -6.69 -12.84 5.68
C ALA A 11 -5.45 -13.45 6.36
N SER A 12 -5.32 -14.75 6.24
CA SER A 12 -4.12 -15.44 6.71
C SER A 12 -2.89 -14.97 5.94
N TYR A 13 -1.73 -14.91 6.59
CA TYR A 13 -0.42 -14.70 5.94
C TYR A 13 -0.14 -15.70 4.80
N GLY A 14 -0.93 -16.77 4.71
CA GLY A 14 -0.87 -17.73 3.61
C GLY A 14 -1.41 -17.24 2.27
N ARG A 15 -2.13 -16.10 2.20
CA ARG A 15 -2.74 -15.62 0.95
C ARG A 15 -1.67 -15.25 -0.11
N VAL A 16 -0.61 -14.56 0.26
CA VAL A 16 0.52 -14.28 -0.63
C VAL A 16 1.11 -15.59 -1.17
N ARG A 17 1.34 -16.55 -0.28
CA ARG A 17 1.85 -17.86 -0.64
C ARG A 17 0.91 -18.63 -1.58
N GLN A 18 -0.39 -18.62 -1.32
CA GLN A 18 -1.38 -19.29 -2.18
C GLN A 18 -1.42 -18.70 -3.60
N ILE A 19 -1.35 -17.36 -3.74
CA ILE A 19 -1.29 -16.71 -5.04
C ILE A 19 0.00 -17.10 -5.76
N ARG A 20 1.13 -17.08 -5.07
CA ARG A 20 2.42 -17.50 -5.63
C ARG A 20 2.40 -18.96 -6.10
N GLU A 21 1.82 -19.88 -5.32
CA GLU A 21 1.68 -21.29 -5.67
C GLU A 21 0.76 -21.52 -6.87
N ARG A 22 -0.31 -20.72 -7.00
CA ARG A 22 -1.23 -20.75 -8.13
C ARG A 22 -0.69 -20.04 -9.36
N ASN A 23 0.30 -19.17 -9.17
CA ASN A 23 0.91 -18.31 -10.19
C ASN A 23 -0.15 -17.48 -10.95
N GLU A 24 -1.13 -16.93 -10.23
CA GLU A 24 -2.23 -16.17 -10.80
C GLU A 24 -2.68 -15.07 -9.82
N MET A 25 -2.60 -13.81 -10.27
CA MET A 25 -3.13 -12.67 -9.54
C MET A 25 -4.64 -12.53 -9.78
N PRO A 26 -5.40 -12.14 -8.77
CA PRO A 26 -6.81 -11.75 -8.99
C PRO A 26 -6.89 -10.55 -9.93
N ALA A 27 -7.91 -10.54 -10.78
CA ALA A 27 -8.09 -9.48 -11.78
C ALA A 27 -8.08 -8.07 -11.16
N GLY A 28 -7.24 -7.20 -11.69
CA GLY A 28 -7.05 -5.82 -11.23
C GLY A 28 -6.15 -5.66 -10.01
N VAL A 29 -5.66 -6.73 -9.41
CA VAL A 29 -4.71 -6.64 -8.29
C VAL A 29 -3.29 -6.48 -8.83
N HIS A 30 -2.63 -5.38 -8.46
CA HIS A 30 -1.23 -5.15 -8.83
C HIS A 30 -0.25 -5.67 -7.81
N LEU A 31 -0.63 -5.59 -6.54
CA LEU A 31 0.21 -6.04 -5.44
C LEU A 31 -0.66 -6.57 -4.32
N LEU A 32 -0.23 -7.67 -3.73
CA LEU A 32 -0.72 -8.16 -2.46
C LEU A 32 0.47 -8.40 -1.55
N ALA A 33 0.47 -7.74 -0.41
CA ALA A 33 1.53 -7.84 0.58
C ALA A 33 0.99 -8.28 1.93
N SER A 34 1.66 -9.22 2.56
CA SER A 34 1.49 -9.52 3.98
C SER A 34 2.28 -8.52 4.80
N VAL A 35 1.66 -7.94 5.82
CA VAL A 35 2.25 -6.85 6.61
C VAL A 35 2.14 -7.09 8.11
N THR A 36 2.97 -6.39 8.88
CA THR A 36 2.83 -6.31 10.34
C THR A 36 1.82 -5.22 10.70
N GLY A 37 1.22 -5.33 11.89
CA GLY A 37 0.35 -4.30 12.42
C GLY A 37 -1.11 -4.76 12.57
N PRO A 38 -2.08 -3.83 12.55
CA PRO A 38 -3.49 -4.14 12.78
C PRO A 38 -4.14 -4.90 11.60
N TRP A 39 -3.56 -4.82 10.42
CA TRP A 39 -4.00 -5.56 9.24
C TRP A 39 -3.02 -6.68 8.91
N LYS A 40 -3.49 -7.72 8.24
CA LYS A 40 -2.68 -8.87 7.83
C LYS A 40 -2.15 -8.71 6.42
N ASN A 41 -2.94 -8.10 5.55
CA ASN A 41 -2.53 -7.82 4.18
C ASN A 41 -2.91 -6.41 3.75
N VAL A 42 -2.15 -5.90 2.78
CA VAL A 42 -2.47 -4.72 1.99
C VAL A 42 -2.58 -5.17 0.54
N VAL A 43 -3.66 -4.79 -0.11
CA VAL A 43 -3.92 -5.07 -1.52
C VAL A 43 -3.97 -3.75 -2.28
N ILE A 44 -3.21 -3.66 -3.36
CA ILE A 44 -3.30 -2.55 -4.31
C ILE A 44 -4.07 -3.03 -5.51
N VAL A 45 -5.21 -2.40 -5.78
CA VAL A 45 -6.13 -2.82 -6.84
C VAL A 45 -6.48 -1.64 -7.74
N ASP A 46 -6.46 -1.88 -9.06
CA ASP A 46 -7.03 -0.97 -10.04
C ASP A 46 -8.47 -1.38 -10.37
N TYR A 47 -9.32 -0.39 -10.55
CA TYR A 47 -10.73 -0.60 -10.85
C TYR A 47 -11.22 0.38 -11.92
N GLN A 48 -12.22 -0.05 -12.71
CA GLN A 48 -12.83 0.79 -13.74
C GLN A 48 -14.06 1.57 -13.23
N GLY A 49 -14.65 1.13 -12.12
CA GLY A 49 -15.79 1.77 -11.51
C GLY A 49 -16.02 1.27 -10.08
N LEU A 50 -16.69 2.10 -9.26
CA LEU A 50 -16.92 1.80 -7.84
C LEU A 50 -17.62 0.45 -7.60
N GLY A 51 -18.49 0.01 -8.52
CA GLY A 51 -19.13 -1.30 -8.41
C GLY A 51 -18.14 -2.46 -8.50
N GLN A 52 -17.10 -2.35 -9.33
CA GLN A 52 -16.03 -3.35 -9.39
C GLN A 52 -15.22 -3.38 -8.09
N LEU A 53 -14.89 -2.20 -7.56
CA LEU A 53 -14.18 -2.10 -6.28
C LEU A 53 -15.01 -2.70 -5.14
N ALA A 54 -16.30 -2.37 -5.06
CA ALA A 54 -17.20 -2.93 -4.06
C ALA A 54 -17.25 -4.47 -4.15
N THR A 55 -17.45 -5.02 -5.35
CA THR A 55 -17.45 -6.49 -5.54
C THR A 55 -16.11 -7.13 -5.12
N PHE A 56 -14.99 -6.45 -5.36
CA PHE A 56 -13.67 -6.91 -4.95
C PHE A 56 -13.54 -6.91 -3.42
N VAL A 57 -13.95 -5.82 -2.77
CA VAL A 57 -13.91 -5.67 -1.30
C VAL A 57 -14.81 -6.71 -0.62
N ASP A 58 -16.05 -6.89 -1.12
CA ASP A 58 -16.97 -7.92 -0.63
C ASP A 58 -16.38 -9.34 -0.75
N GLY A 59 -15.64 -9.60 -1.83
CA GLY A 59 -14.96 -10.89 -2.02
C GLY A 59 -13.74 -11.11 -1.12
N LEU A 60 -13.20 -10.05 -0.50
CA LEU A 60 -12.15 -10.15 0.52
C LEU A 60 -12.72 -10.38 1.90
N GLY A 61 -13.94 -9.88 2.18
CA GLY A 61 -14.65 -10.12 3.42
C GLY A 61 -14.90 -11.62 3.61
N GLY A 62 -14.44 -12.17 4.73
CA GLY A 62 -14.59 -13.61 5.03
C GLY A 62 -16.07 -14.00 5.21
N GLU A 63 -16.33 -15.30 5.16
CA GLU A 63 -17.69 -15.89 5.37
C GLU A 63 -18.34 -15.52 6.71
N ASN A 64 -17.65 -14.83 7.59
CA ASN A 64 -18.09 -14.53 8.96
C ASN A 64 -18.72 -13.15 9.16
N GLY A 65 -18.98 -12.38 8.08
CA GLY A 65 -19.72 -11.11 8.17
C GLY A 65 -19.00 -10.04 8.99
N SER A 66 -17.67 -10.05 9.01
CA SER A 66 -16.90 -8.95 9.56
C SER A 66 -17.09 -7.68 8.73
N ASP A 67 -16.95 -6.54 9.38
CA ASP A 67 -17.03 -5.22 8.74
C ASP A 67 -16.17 -5.18 7.46
N ASP A 68 -16.65 -4.48 6.43
CA ASP A 68 -15.92 -4.28 5.18
C ASP A 68 -14.48 -3.83 5.45
N PRO A 69 -13.48 -4.42 4.78
CA PRO A 69 -12.09 -4.05 5.02
C PRO A 69 -11.88 -2.56 4.71
N PRO A 70 -11.19 -1.81 5.59
CA PRO A 70 -10.90 -0.41 5.37
C PRO A 70 -10.27 -0.19 3.99
N THR A 71 -10.84 0.71 3.22
CA THR A 71 -10.43 0.99 1.84
C THR A 71 -10.12 2.46 1.67
N ALA A 72 -9.00 2.77 1.02
CA ALA A 72 -8.61 4.12 0.66
C ALA A 72 -8.45 4.26 -0.85
N THR A 73 -9.13 5.23 -1.44
CA THR A 73 -9.11 5.48 -2.88
C THR A 73 -8.13 6.60 -3.21
N VAL A 74 -7.25 6.35 -4.19
CA VAL A 74 -6.28 7.35 -4.66
C VAL A 74 -6.99 8.48 -5.39
N ILE A 75 -6.68 9.72 -5.00
CA ILE A 75 -7.14 10.95 -5.64
C ILE A 75 -6.02 11.76 -6.29
N GLY A 76 -4.78 11.48 -5.95
CA GLY A 76 -3.60 12.12 -6.52
C GLY A 76 -2.33 11.37 -6.19
N THR A 77 -1.36 11.42 -7.08
CA THR A 77 -0.06 10.78 -6.90
C THR A 77 1.07 11.75 -7.19
N ALA A 78 2.14 11.71 -6.38
CA ALA A 78 3.35 12.48 -6.63
C ALA A 78 4.17 11.88 -7.77
N SER A 79 4.07 10.57 -7.98
CA SER A 79 4.93 9.84 -8.90
C SER A 79 4.36 9.81 -10.32
N LYS A 80 5.21 10.20 -11.29
CA LYS A 80 5.07 9.82 -12.70
C LYS A 80 5.81 8.51 -13.03
N VAL A 81 6.49 7.95 -12.05
CA VAL A 81 7.31 6.75 -12.18
C VAL A 81 6.49 5.56 -11.71
N LYS A 82 6.56 4.46 -12.45
CA LYS A 82 5.89 3.21 -12.11
C LYS A 82 6.24 2.77 -10.70
N ARG A 83 5.25 2.25 -9.96
CA ARG A 83 5.38 1.52 -8.69
C ARG A 83 6.33 0.35 -8.87
N SER A 84 7.61 0.51 -8.57
CA SER A 84 8.55 -0.51 -9.03
C SER A 84 9.88 -0.62 -8.30
N VAL A 85 10.05 -0.04 -7.13
CA VAL A 85 11.27 -0.35 -6.38
C VAL A 85 10.92 -1.23 -5.19
N TYR A 86 10.98 -2.53 -5.42
CA TYR A 86 10.84 -3.53 -4.36
C TYR A 86 12.23 -3.83 -3.80
N LYS A 87 12.38 -3.63 -2.49
CA LYS A 87 13.60 -3.95 -1.74
C LYS A 87 13.26 -4.92 -0.61
N ASP A 88 14.28 -5.54 -0.05
CA ASP A 88 14.12 -6.48 1.07
C ASP A 88 13.55 -5.79 2.32
N HIS A 89 13.81 -4.49 2.49
CA HIS A 89 13.27 -3.70 3.57
C HIS A 89 12.27 -2.68 3.03
N MET A 90 10.98 -2.99 3.20
CA MET A 90 9.87 -2.18 2.70
C MET A 90 8.78 -2.01 3.76
N ALA A 91 8.19 -0.83 3.82
CA ALA A 91 7.01 -0.55 4.63
C ALA A 91 6.02 0.33 3.87
N PHE A 92 4.74 0.05 4.05
CA PHE A 92 3.69 1.00 3.73
C PHE A 92 3.47 1.93 4.91
N VAL A 93 3.34 3.21 4.63
CA VAL A 93 3.16 4.25 5.64
C VAL A 93 1.83 4.95 5.40
N ARG A 94 0.89 4.77 6.30
CA ARG A 94 -0.32 5.58 6.37
C ARG A 94 0.01 6.87 7.10
N ILE A 95 -0.43 7.99 6.53
CA ILE A 95 -0.11 9.32 7.02
C ILE A 95 -1.41 10.07 7.26
N ASP A 96 -1.62 10.50 8.51
CA ASP A 96 -2.67 11.44 8.86
C ASP A 96 -2.06 12.84 8.90
N LEU A 97 -2.73 13.79 8.31
CA LEU A 97 -2.30 15.19 8.28
C LEU A 97 -2.97 16.01 9.39
N ARG A 98 -2.44 17.18 9.65
CA ARG A 98 -3.12 18.20 10.44
C ARG A 98 -4.24 18.78 9.61
N GLY A 99 -5.31 19.22 10.28
CA GLY A 99 -6.55 19.63 9.58
C GLY A 99 -6.44 20.85 8.66
N ASP A 100 -5.32 21.56 8.70
CA ASP A 100 -4.99 22.72 7.85
C ASP A 100 -3.99 22.36 6.73
N ALA A 101 -3.48 21.13 6.68
CA ALA A 101 -2.53 20.69 5.68
C ALA A 101 -3.23 20.19 4.40
N ASP A 102 -2.68 20.55 3.25
CA ASP A 102 -3.15 20.08 1.95
C ASP A 102 -2.43 18.78 1.56
N PRO A 103 -3.13 17.65 1.43
CA PRO A 103 -2.52 16.39 1.03
C PRO A 103 -1.76 16.50 -0.30
N MET A 104 -2.33 17.18 -1.28
CA MET A 104 -1.71 17.33 -2.61
C MET A 104 -0.43 18.16 -2.55
N GLY A 105 -0.40 19.19 -1.70
CA GLY A 105 0.77 20.03 -1.51
C GLY A 105 1.95 19.31 -0.87
N LEU A 106 1.69 18.30 -0.05
CA LEU A 106 2.73 17.55 0.68
C LEU A 106 3.27 16.33 -0.08
N LEU A 107 2.60 15.86 -1.13
CA LEU A 107 3.04 14.67 -1.88
C LEU A 107 4.49 14.76 -2.35
N GLY A 108 4.87 15.90 -2.94
CA GLY A 108 6.22 16.11 -3.47
C GLY A 108 7.30 16.11 -2.37
N GLU A 109 7.00 16.66 -1.19
CA GLU A 109 7.92 16.68 -0.05
C GLU A 109 8.10 15.28 0.54
N ILE A 110 7.00 14.53 0.69
CA ILE A 110 7.03 13.15 1.17
C ILE A 110 7.83 12.28 0.20
N GLN A 111 7.55 12.34 -1.10
CA GLN A 111 8.29 11.59 -2.12
C GLN A 111 9.76 12.00 -2.20
N GLY A 112 10.09 13.27 -1.97
CA GLY A 112 11.46 13.76 -1.94
C GLY A 112 12.28 13.32 -0.73
N THR A 113 11.64 12.68 0.25
CA THR A 113 12.33 12.08 1.40
C THR A 113 13.13 10.85 0.95
N ILE A 114 14.39 10.76 1.36
CA ILE A 114 15.25 9.62 1.00
C ILE A 114 14.57 8.32 1.43
N GLY A 115 14.48 7.37 0.50
CA GLY A 115 13.82 6.07 0.72
C GLY A 115 12.29 6.10 0.62
N SER A 116 11.67 7.26 0.34
CA SER A 116 10.25 7.33 -0.01
C SER A 116 10.11 7.22 -1.53
N GLU A 117 9.61 6.09 -2.00
CA GLU A 117 9.54 5.78 -3.45
C GLU A 117 8.23 6.24 -4.08
N GLU A 118 7.14 6.22 -3.31
CA GLU A 118 5.81 6.56 -3.79
C GLU A 118 4.99 7.22 -2.69
N ALA A 119 4.20 8.21 -3.07
CA ALA A 119 3.23 8.83 -2.19
C ALA A 119 1.94 9.16 -2.97
N ASP A 120 0.82 8.73 -2.43
CA ASP A 120 -0.51 8.92 -3.01
C ASP A 120 -1.42 9.63 -1.99
N ALA A 121 -2.06 10.72 -2.39
CA ALA A 121 -3.17 11.30 -1.64
C ALA A 121 -4.41 10.42 -1.83
N VAL A 122 -5.13 10.18 -0.74
CA VAL A 122 -6.27 9.25 -0.74
C VAL A 122 -7.51 9.84 -0.05
N ILE A 123 -8.65 9.27 -0.36
CA ILE A 123 -9.90 9.41 0.41
C ILE A 123 -10.10 8.12 1.18
N GLY A 124 -10.18 8.20 2.50
CA GLY A 124 -10.34 7.07 3.42
C GLY A 124 -10.10 7.51 4.86
N ASP A 125 -9.67 6.58 5.69
CA ASP A 125 -9.40 6.82 7.11
C ASP A 125 -8.07 7.54 7.38
N PHE A 126 -7.35 7.93 6.34
CA PHE A 126 -6.09 8.66 6.39
C PHE A 126 -5.92 9.48 5.10
N ASP A 127 -4.93 10.36 5.06
CA ASP A 127 -4.82 11.37 4.01
C ASP A 127 -3.83 11.02 2.91
N ILE A 128 -2.71 10.33 3.26
CA ILE A 128 -1.66 9.94 2.31
C ILE A 128 -1.20 8.51 2.60
N PHE A 129 -0.97 7.76 1.53
CA PHE A 129 -0.31 6.46 1.55
C PHE A 129 1.06 6.58 0.89
N ALA A 130 2.11 6.13 1.57
CA ALA A 130 3.47 6.15 1.03
C ALA A 130 4.11 4.76 1.11
N CYS A 131 5.02 4.50 0.18
CA CYS A 131 5.90 3.32 0.20
C CYS A 131 7.30 3.77 0.57
N ALA A 132 7.81 3.29 1.69
CA ALA A 132 9.18 3.49 2.14
C ALA A 132 10.00 2.22 1.88
N VAL A 133 11.21 2.39 1.33
CA VAL A 133 12.14 1.31 1.04
C VAL A 133 13.55 1.66 1.50
N ALA A 134 14.32 0.65 1.88
CA ALA A 134 15.72 0.84 2.26
C ALA A 134 16.54 -0.44 2.01
N ASP A 135 17.85 -0.32 2.10
CA ASP A 135 18.75 -1.47 1.98
C ASP A 135 18.88 -2.23 3.31
N ASP A 136 18.50 -1.60 4.43
CA ASP A 136 18.50 -2.20 5.77
C ASP A 136 17.38 -1.62 6.66
N GLU A 137 17.25 -2.16 7.87
CA GLU A 137 16.27 -1.79 8.88
C GLU A 137 16.45 -0.37 9.40
N ASP A 138 17.68 0.05 9.58
CA ASP A 138 17.99 1.37 10.13
C ASP A 138 17.60 2.45 9.12
N GLY A 139 17.95 2.27 7.85
CA GLY A 139 17.56 3.16 6.76
C GLY A 139 16.03 3.22 6.57
N LEU A 140 15.32 2.10 6.72
CA LEU A 140 13.87 2.09 6.67
C LEU A 140 13.27 2.89 7.84
N THR A 141 13.82 2.72 9.02
CA THR A 141 13.40 3.47 10.22
C THR A 141 13.67 4.96 10.06
N GLU A 142 14.85 5.34 9.55
CA GLU A 142 15.19 6.74 9.27
C GLU A 142 14.23 7.38 8.26
N THR A 143 13.90 6.67 7.18
CA THR A 143 12.91 7.12 6.18
C THR A 143 11.55 7.40 6.83
N ILE A 144 11.05 6.48 7.63
CA ILE A 144 9.75 6.63 8.31
C ILE A 144 9.78 7.81 9.29
N LEU A 145 10.87 7.98 10.04
CA LEU A 145 11.04 9.11 10.96
C LEU A 145 11.14 10.44 10.21
N ALA A 146 11.82 10.48 9.06
CA ALA A 146 11.89 11.67 8.22
C ALA A 146 10.50 12.07 7.70
N ILE A 147 9.70 11.11 7.18
CA ILE A 147 8.31 11.36 6.77
C ILE A 147 7.50 11.93 7.96
N ARG A 148 7.64 11.33 9.14
CA ARG A 148 6.94 11.78 10.35
C ARG A 148 7.33 13.20 10.78
N GLY A 149 8.55 13.64 10.46
CA GLY A 149 9.08 14.97 10.77
C GLY A 149 8.58 16.08 9.83
N ILE A 150 7.95 15.75 8.71
CA ILE A 150 7.46 16.74 7.73
C ILE A 150 6.39 17.62 8.38
N ASN A 151 6.52 18.93 8.16
CA ASN A 151 5.52 19.86 8.68
C ASN A 151 4.17 19.61 8.00
N GLY A 152 3.11 19.50 8.79
CA GLY A 152 1.77 19.11 8.30
C GLY A 152 1.43 17.64 8.60
N VAL A 153 2.41 16.77 8.78
CA VAL A 153 2.17 15.39 9.24
C VAL A 153 1.78 15.40 10.71
N LYS A 154 0.67 14.76 11.04
CA LYS A 154 0.14 14.60 12.39
C LYS A 154 0.55 13.27 13.00
N ARG A 155 0.41 12.19 12.22
CA ARG A 155 0.69 10.82 12.66
C ARG A 155 1.06 9.95 11.46
N THR A 156 1.91 8.97 11.71
CA THR A 156 2.23 7.89 10.77
C THR A 156 1.94 6.53 11.40
N VAL A 157 1.45 5.60 10.59
CA VAL A 157 1.33 4.18 10.95
C VAL A 157 2.08 3.37 9.91
N SER A 158 3.15 2.71 10.32
CA SER A 158 3.98 1.91 9.44
C SER A 158 3.54 0.46 9.45
N LEU A 159 3.37 -0.11 8.27
CA LEU A 159 3.00 -1.50 8.02
C LEU A 159 4.19 -2.16 7.33
N ARG A 160 5.01 -2.87 8.08
CA ARG A 160 6.16 -3.58 7.53
C ARG A 160 5.72 -4.69 6.61
N VAL A 161 6.27 -4.73 5.42
CA VAL A 161 6.04 -5.81 4.47
C VAL A 161 6.88 -7.01 4.89
N ILE A 162 6.20 -8.14 5.10
CA ILE A 162 6.81 -9.44 5.45
C ILE A 162 7.06 -10.25 4.19
N ASP A 163 6.09 -10.23 3.28
CA ASP A 163 6.11 -10.97 2.01
C ASP A 163 5.12 -10.32 1.05
N TYR A 164 5.35 -10.44 -0.26
CA TYR A 164 4.46 -9.88 -1.26
C TYR A 164 4.49 -10.67 -2.58
N VAL A 165 3.47 -10.45 -3.41
CA VAL A 165 3.43 -10.80 -4.83
C VAL A 165 2.98 -9.60 -5.64
N SER A 166 3.50 -9.45 -6.83
CA SER A 166 3.22 -8.32 -7.71
C SER A 166 3.20 -8.73 -9.18
N GLU A 167 2.37 -8.06 -9.97
CA GLU A 167 2.39 -8.16 -11.43
C GLU A 167 3.55 -7.36 -12.06
N SER A 168 4.25 -6.52 -11.28
CA SER A 168 5.29 -5.64 -11.80
C SER A 168 6.45 -6.42 -12.39
N SER A 169 6.91 -5.99 -13.58
CA SER A 169 8.11 -6.52 -14.23
C SER A 169 9.38 -6.29 -13.41
N ASP A 170 9.35 -5.32 -12.51
CA ASP A 170 10.48 -4.92 -11.69
C ASP A 170 10.55 -5.65 -10.34
N ALA A 171 9.53 -6.45 -10.02
CA ALA A 171 9.57 -7.29 -8.83
C ALA A 171 10.65 -8.38 -8.97
N PRO A 172 11.39 -8.73 -7.90
CA PRO A 172 12.30 -9.86 -7.88
C PRO A 172 11.59 -11.15 -8.31
N ASP A 173 12.31 -12.07 -8.97
CA ASP A 173 11.71 -13.26 -9.61
C ASP A 173 10.82 -14.10 -8.68
N GLY A 174 11.15 -14.18 -7.38
CA GLY A 174 10.33 -14.90 -6.41
C GLY A 174 8.98 -14.22 -6.05
N HIS A 175 8.77 -12.97 -6.51
CA HIS A 175 7.58 -12.16 -6.19
C HIS A 175 6.74 -11.82 -7.42
N LYS A 176 7.17 -12.22 -8.61
CA LYS A 176 6.41 -12.01 -9.86
C LYS A 176 5.32 -13.04 -10.03
N VAL A 177 4.15 -12.58 -10.44
CA VAL A 177 3.03 -13.43 -10.86
C VAL A 177 2.55 -12.91 -12.22
N PRO A 178 2.31 -13.76 -13.22
CA PRO A 178 1.73 -13.35 -14.48
C PRO A 178 0.38 -12.65 -14.31
N SER A 179 0.15 -11.62 -15.09
CA SER A 179 -1.13 -10.90 -15.19
C SER A 179 -2.19 -11.72 -15.92
#